data_fb46d6aaf13c16df8a8e576629f7c4bf
#
_entry.id   fb46d6aaf13c16df8a8e576629f7c4bf
#
_cell.length_a   1.000
_cell.length_b   1.000
_cell.length_c   1.000
_cell.angle_alpha   90.00
_cell.angle_beta   90.00
_cell.angle_gamma   90.00
#
_symmetry.space_group_name_H-M   'P 1'
#
loop_
_entity.id
_entity.type
_entity.pdbx_description
1 polymer ?
#
loop_
_entity_poly.entity_id
_entity_poly.type
_entity_poly.pdbx_seq_one_letter_code
_entity_poly.pdbx_strand_id
1 'polypeptide(L)'
;MSELRRRLSFCEGFAKSANAISGAFRAPKTKMGSKMLAAYIHILALLPLTAQIMRAEPRRDVWLYASICLAALGTMVLLGVTGEEVQSRGFAAALHWSELTVIMIFGGLVICKGPHQVWRLAGYIGGYLLLFAILAAIFRLIGDNDPETVNGPALYSGWLWAHIGSSLITYALVTLAAIAAMAYVVQEYALKKRKPTRWSRRLPPLRDSEYMLVGFLKWSAWVLIIGIISGFALRYVEGRSLWEIDHKMLLTLLGFATICILIFIHERSTLRGRMAVRFVLGAWLLLTLAFPGVRLVTGYIVG
;
A
#
# COMPACT_ATOMS: atom_id res chain seq x y z
N MET A 1 65.67 4.62 -13.87
CA MET A 1 64.50 3.78 -14.34
C MET A 1 63.40 3.62 -13.28
N SER A 2 63.70 3.65 -11.99
CA SER A 2 62.68 3.52 -10.91
C SER A 2 61.74 4.75 -10.75
N GLU A 3 62.27 5.93 -10.96
CA GLU A 3 61.51 7.19 -10.79
C GLU A 3 60.51 7.47 -11.90
N LEU A 4 60.80 7.02 -13.12
CA LEU A 4 59.90 7.11 -14.25
C LEU A 4 58.67 6.16 -14.06
N ARG A 5 58.83 4.99 -13.48
CA ARG A 5 57.76 4.08 -13.14
C ARG A 5 56.84 4.60 -12.05
N ARG A 6 57.37 5.32 -11.07
CA ARG A 6 56.52 5.96 -10.01
C ARG A 6 55.68 7.09 -10.57
N ARG A 7 56.23 7.89 -11.48
CA ARG A 7 55.46 8.98 -12.10
C ARG A 7 54.34 8.47 -13.03
N LEU A 8 54.60 7.38 -13.77
CA LEU A 8 53.57 6.76 -14.61
C LEU A 8 52.45 6.09 -13.76
N SER A 9 52.75 5.43 -12.65
CA SER A 9 51.74 4.86 -11.77
C SER A 9 50.90 5.93 -11.06
N PHE A 10 51.49 7.11 -10.76
CA PHE A 10 50.73 8.24 -10.19
C PHE A 10 49.79 8.87 -11.20
N CYS A 11 50.21 9.02 -12.47
CA CYS A 11 49.35 9.50 -13.55
C CYS A 11 48.21 8.54 -13.89
N GLU A 12 48.45 7.23 -13.87
CA GLU A 12 47.40 6.23 -14.05
C GLU A 12 46.37 6.20 -12.89
N GLY A 13 46.84 6.39 -11.65
CA GLY A 13 45.96 6.55 -10.49
C GLY A 13 45.09 7.80 -10.56
N PHE A 14 45.66 8.90 -11.00
CA PHE A 14 44.94 10.17 -11.17
C PHE A 14 43.94 10.12 -12.34
N ALA A 15 44.29 9.47 -13.44
CA ALA A 15 43.38 9.25 -14.59
C ALA A 15 42.22 8.31 -14.23
N LYS A 16 42.45 7.26 -13.41
CA LYS A 16 41.40 6.39 -12.88
C LYS A 16 40.45 7.14 -11.94
N SER A 17 41.00 7.97 -11.03
CA SER A 17 40.18 8.79 -10.12
C SER A 17 39.39 9.86 -10.88
N ALA A 18 39.99 10.52 -11.89
CA ALA A 18 39.30 11.48 -12.73
C ALA A 18 38.17 10.84 -13.57
N ASN A 19 38.38 9.63 -14.08
CA ASN A 19 37.33 8.86 -14.78
C ASN A 19 36.24 8.34 -13.84
N ALA A 20 36.58 7.97 -12.59
CA ALA A 20 35.60 7.61 -11.57
C ALA A 20 34.74 8.80 -11.17
N ILE A 21 35.34 9.99 -11.00
CA ILE A 21 34.62 11.24 -10.70
C ILE A 21 33.77 11.69 -11.91
N SER A 22 34.30 11.57 -13.12
CA SER A 22 33.55 11.86 -14.37
C SER A 22 32.41 10.87 -14.62
N GLY A 23 32.58 9.59 -14.25
CA GLY A 23 31.54 8.57 -14.29
C GLY A 23 30.43 8.79 -13.25
N ALA A 24 30.80 9.23 -12.03
CA ALA A 24 29.85 9.57 -10.96
C ALA A 24 29.00 10.82 -11.31
N PHE A 25 29.51 11.75 -12.12
CA PHE A 25 28.78 12.96 -12.57
C PHE A 25 27.91 12.72 -13.82
N ARG A 26 28.02 11.57 -14.47
CA ARG A 26 27.17 11.14 -15.60
C ARG A 26 26.10 10.13 -15.18
N ALA A 27 25.50 10.30 -14.03
CA ALA A 27 24.26 9.61 -13.72
C ALA A 27 23.14 10.14 -14.65
N PRO A 28 22.34 9.28 -15.25
CA PRO A 28 21.58 9.58 -16.45
C PRO A 28 20.39 10.48 -16.11
N LYS A 29 20.46 11.75 -16.49
CA LYS A 29 19.31 12.68 -16.50
C LYS A 29 18.09 12.08 -17.24
N THR A 30 18.30 11.17 -18.16
CA THR A 30 17.25 10.44 -18.90
C THR A 30 16.44 9.48 -18.03
N LYS A 31 17.05 8.78 -17.06
CA LYS A 31 16.31 7.86 -16.16
C LYS A 31 15.44 8.60 -15.14
N MET A 32 15.87 9.75 -14.63
CA MET A 32 15.09 10.53 -13.69
C MET A 32 13.85 11.15 -14.36
N GLY A 33 14.00 11.65 -15.59
CA GLY A 33 12.87 12.17 -16.36
C GLY A 33 11.81 11.13 -16.68
N SER A 34 12.20 9.89 -17.01
CA SER A 34 11.25 8.80 -17.27
C SER A 34 10.50 8.33 -16.02
N LYS A 35 11.16 8.25 -14.88
CA LYS A 35 10.54 7.91 -13.59
C LYS A 35 9.52 8.98 -13.16
N MET A 36 9.84 10.26 -13.33
CA MET A 36 8.89 11.34 -13.05
C MET A 36 7.70 11.33 -14.00
N LEU A 37 7.95 11.14 -15.29
CA LEU A 37 6.87 11.02 -16.28
C LEU A 37 5.92 9.86 -15.94
N ALA A 38 6.47 8.70 -15.54
CA ALA A 38 5.67 7.56 -15.12
C ALA A 38 4.80 7.88 -13.87
N ALA A 39 5.34 8.63 -12.91
CA ALA A 39 4.58 9.07 -11.73
C ALA A 39 3.41 10.01 -12.12
N TYR A 40 3.62 10.94 -13.06
CA TYR A 40 2.53 11.79 -13.58
C TYR A 40 1.48 10.98 -14.32
N ILE A 41 1.89 10.05 -15.18
CA ILE A 41 0.95 9.16 -15.90
C ILE A 41 0.13 8.34 -14.92
N HIS A 42 0.75 7.81 -13.86
CA HIS A 42 0.05 7.05 -12.81
C HIS A 42 -0.99 7.92 -12.08
N ILE A 43 -0.62 9.13 -11.64
CA ILE A 43 -1.56 10.06 -11.00
C ILE A 43 -2.73 10.39 -11.95
N LEU A 44 -2.46 10.66 -13.23
CA LEU A 44 -3.50 10.90 -14.22
C LEU A 44 -4.40 9.68 -14.44
N ALA A 45 -3.83 8.47 -14.41
CA ALA A 45 -4.59 7.23 -14.55
C ALA A 45 -5.54 6.95 -13.37
N LEU A 46 -5.26 7.50 -12.18
CA LEU A 46 -6.15 7.40 -11.01
C LEU A 46 -7.30 8.42 -11.03
N LEU A 47 -7.19 9.52 -11.79
CA LEU A 47 -8.23 10.56 -11.82
C LEU A 47 -9.62 10.07 -12.27
N PRO A 48 -9.77 9.21 -13.29
CA PRO A 48 -11.09 8.70 -13.67
C PRO A 48 -11.77 7.88 -12.58
N LEU A 49 -10.98 7.14 -11.76
CA LEU A 49 -11.51 6.39 -10.63
C LEU A 49 -11.94 7.33 -9.50
N THR A 50 -11.18 8.40 -9.22
CA THR A 50 -11.57 9.42 -8.23
C THR A 50 -12.78 10.22 -8.71
N ALA A 51 -12.88 10.49 -10.01
CA ALA A 51 -14.00 11.22 -10.61
C ALA A 51 -15.34 10.49 -10.45
N GLN A 52 -15.35 9.17 -10.18
CA GLN A 52 -16.58 8.45 -9.83
C GLN A 52 -17.30 9.07 -8.61
N ILE A 53 -16.57 9.76 -7.73
CA ILE A 53 -17.15 10.47 -6.58
C ILE A 53 -18.08 11.61 -7.02
N MET A 54 -17.85 12.20 -8.20
CA MET A 54 -18.67 13.30 -8.74
C MET A 54 -19.94 12.83 -9.43
N ARG A 55 -20.06 11.55 -9.76
CA ARG A 55 -21.21 11.01 -10.47
C ARG A 55 -22.46 11.10 -9.61
N ALA A 56 -23.56 11.59 -10.19
CA ALA A 56 -24.83 11.74 -9.48
C ALA A 56 -25.39 10.39 -9.01
N GLU A 57 -25.29 9.38 -9.88
CA GLU A 57 -25.71 8.01 -9.60
C GLU A 57 -24.55 7.05 -9.90
N PRO A 58 -23.95 6.41 -8.87
CA PRO A 58 -22.97 5.34 -9.08
C PRO A 58 -23.66 4.15 -9.73
N ARG A 59 -23.16 3.71 -10.88
CA ARG A 59 -23.68 2.54 -11.62
C ARG A 59 -22.52 1.61 -11.97
N ARG A 60 -22.84 0.31 -12.16
CA ARG A 60 -21.93 -0.66 -12.77
C ARG A 60 -21.98 -0.50 -14.28
N ASP A 61 -21.19 0.37 -14.82
CA ASP A 61 -21.11 0.66 -16.24
C ASP A 61 -19.70 0.51 -16.79
N VAL A 62 -19.56 0.60 -18.08
CA VAL A 62 -18.26 0.47 -18.77
C VAL A 62 -17.25 1.48 -18.23
N TRP A 63 -17.68 2.68 -17.83
CA TRP A 63 -16.81 3.70 -17.26
C TRP A 63 -16.18 3.28 -15.92
N LEU A 64 -16.92 2.55 -15.09
CA LEU A 64 -16.39 2.03 -13.83
C LEU A 64 -15.29 1.00 -14.12
N TYR A 65 -15.55 0.04 -15.00
CA TYR A 65 -14.55 -0.97 -15.36
C TYR A 65 -13.34 -0.35 -16.06
N ALA A 66 -13.58 0.58 -17.00
CA ALA A 66 -12.50 1.29 -17.68
C ALA A 66 -11.61 2.08 -16.70
N SER A 67 -12.22 2.75 -15.69
CA SER A 67 -11.46 3.50 -14.68
C SER A 67 -10.65 2.60 -13.76
N ILE A 68 -11.16 1.41 -13.39
CA ILE A 68 -10.41 0.42 -12.62
C ILE A 68 -9.25 -0.16 -13.45
N CYS A 69 -9.51 -0.53 -14.71
CA CYS A 69 -8.46 -1.02 -15.62
C CYS A 69 -7.38 0.03 -15.84
N LEU A 70 -7.76 1.29 -16.06
CA LEU A 70 -6.80 2.38 -16.28
C LEU A 70 -5.95 2.63 -15.04
N ALA A 71 -6.54 2.61 -13.84
CA ALA A 71 -5.83 2.72 -12.58
C ALA A 71 -4.81 1.57 -12.41
N ALA A 72 -5.23 0.32 -12.67
CA ALA A 72 -4.35 -0.84 -12.59
C ALA A 72 -3.19 -0.75 -13.59
N LEU A 73 -3.48 -0.42 -14.85
CA LEU A 73 -2.47 -0.26 -15.89
C LEU A 73 -1.49 0.86 -15.56
N GLY A 74 -1.98 2.02 -15.10
CA GLY A 74 -1.12 3.14 -14.69
C GLY A 74 -0.15 2.75 -13.57
N THR A 75 -0.63 2.02 -12.55
CA THR A 75 0.23 1.53 -11.47
C THR A 75 1.22 0.48 -11.96
N MET A 76 0.81 -0.46 -12.82
CA MET A 76 1.71 -1.46 -13.41
C MET A 76 2.80 -0.82 -14.28
N VAL A 77 2.45 0.16 -15.12
CA VAL A 77 3.42 0.90 -15.95
C VAL A 77 4.42 1.62 -15.06
N LEU A 78 3.95 2.28 -13.98
CA LEU A 78 4.84 2.94 -13.03
C LEU A 78 5.84 1.94 -12.42
N LEU A 79 5.37 0.82 -11.89
CA LEU A 79 6.21 -0.21 -11.29
C LEU A 79 7.22 -0.77 -12.30
N GLY A 80 6.80 -1.00 -13.55
CA GLY A 80 7.69 -1.48 -14.63
C GLY A 80 8.77 -0.48 -15.03
N VAL A 81 8.43 0.82 -15.14
CA VAL A 81 9.38 1.87 -15.52
C VAL A 81 10.35 2.19 -14.38
N THR A 82 9.87 2.15 -13.14
CA THR A 82 10.71 2.45 -11.97
C THR A 82 11.58 1.27 -11.57
N GLY A 83 11.24 0.06 -11.99
CA GLY A 83 11.93 -1.17 -11.58
C GLY A 83 11.75 -1.48 -10.09
N GLU A 84 10.67 -0.99 -9.47
CA GLU A 84 10.37 -1.27 -8.07
C GLU A 84 9.91 -2.71 -7.90
N GLU A 85 10.76 -3.52 -7.32
CA GLU A 85 10.40 -4.87 -6.92
C GLU A 85 9.54 -4.85 -5.65
N VAL A 86 8.66 -5.84 -5.50
CA VAL A 86 7.81 -6.00 -4.31
C VAL A 86 8.64 -6.18 -3.02
N GLN A 87 9.89 -6.65 -3.18
CA GLN A 87 10.85 -6.86 -2.09
C GLN A 87 11.70 -5.62 -1.79
N SER A 88 11.58 -4.55 -2.58
CA SER A 88 12.34 -3.32 -2.33
C SER A 88 11.99 -2.74 -0.96
N ARG A 89 13.00 -2.18 -0.27
CA ARG A 89 12.82 -1.56 1.03
C ARG A 89 12.29 -0.14 0.95
N GLY A 90 12.17 0.44 -0.24
CA GLY A 90 11.69 1.81 -0.45
C GLY A 90 10.28 2.04 0.06
N PHE A 91 10.03 3.24 0.62
CA PHE A 91 8.71 3.64 1.10
C PHE A 91 7.71 3.80 -0.06
N ALA A 92 8.14 4.46 -1.15
CA ALA A 92 7.31 4.66 -2.34
C ALA A 92 6.91 3.32 -2.98
N ALA A 93 7.84 2.35 -3.07
CA ALA A 93 7.55 1.02 -3.58
C ALA A 93 6.48 0.30 -2.74
N ALA A 94 6.55 0.41 -1.40
CA ALA A 94 5.54 -0.18 -0.52
C ALA A 94 4.15 0.40 -0.78
N LEU A 95 4.05 1.71 -1.01
CA LEU A 95 2.80 2.38 -1.33
C LEU A 95 2.25 1.90 -2.67
N HIS A 96 3.05 1.89 -3.74
CA HIS A 96 2.60 1.48 -5.08
C HIS A 96 2.15 0.01 -5.14
N TRP A 97 2.87 -0.91 -4.47
CA TRP A 97 2.45 -2.30 -4.37
C TRP A 97 1.16 -2.47 -3.57
N SER A 98 0.98 -1.69 -2.50
CA SER A 98 -0.28 -1.69 -1.74
C SER A 98 -1.44 -1.12 -2.55
N GLU A 99 -1.22 -0.05 -3.33
CA GLU A 99 -2.21 0.52 -4.25
C GLU A 99 -2.66 -0.51 -5.30
N LEU A 100 -1.70 -1.16 -5.97
CA LEU A 100 -2.01 -2.19 -6.95
C LEU A 100 -2.85 -3.31 -6.34
N THR A 101 -2.50 -3.76 -5.12
CA THR A 101 -3.24 -4.82 -4.43
C THR A 101 -4.66 -4.38 -4.08
N VAL A 102 -4.86 -3.14 -3.62
CA VAL A 102 -6.20 -2.58 -3.36
C VAL A 102 -7.02 -2.53 -4.65
N ILE A 103 -6.44 -2.06 -5.76
CA ILE A 103 -7.12 -1.98 -7.08
C ILE A 103 -7.52 -3.39 -7.55
N MET A 104 -6.62 -4.37 -7.43
CA MET A 104 -6.87 -5.75 -7.87
C MET A 104 -7.97 -6.42 -7.06
N ILE A 105 -7.94 -6.30 -5.72
CA ILE A 105 -8.98 -6.87 -4.86
C ILE A 105 -10.31 -6.16 -5.10
N PHE A 106 -10.33 -4.82 -5.15
CA PHE A 106 -11.55 -4.07 -5.43
C PHE A 106 -12.13 -4.40 -6.80
N GLY A 107 -11.29 -4.42 -7.85
CA GLY A 107 -11.69 -4.79 -9.21
C GLY A 107 -12.26 -6.20 -9.26
N GLY A 108 -11.62 -7.17 -8.61
CA GLY A 108 -12.12 -8.54 -8.48
C GLY A 108 -13.49 -8.60 -7.80
N LEU A 109 -13.68 -7.86 -6.70
CA LEU A 109 -14.98 -7.78 -6.00
C LEU A 109 -16.08 -7.16 -6.89
N VAL A 110 -15.74 -6.16 -7.70
CA VAL A 110 -16.70 -5.55 -8.64
C VAL A 110 -17.06 -6.52 -9.75
N ILE A 111 -16.09 -7.25 -10.31
CA ILE A 111 -16.30 -8.23 -11.40
C ILE A 111 -17.10 -9.45 -10.87
N CYS A 112 -16.70 -10.03 -9.75
CA CYS A 112 -17.33 -11.21 -9.16
C CYS A 112 -18.68 -10.92 -8.50
N LYS A 113 -19.25 -9.72 -8.69
CA LYS A 113 -20.50 -9.29 -8.04
C LYS A 113 -20.45 -9.48 -6.52
N GLY A 114 -19.32 -9.15 -5.93
CA GLY A 114 -19.04 -9.21 -4.48
C GLY A 114 -20.08 -8.49 -3.62
N PRO A 115 -19.79 -8.14 -2.38
CA PRO A 115 -20.76 -7.61 -1.42
C PRO A 115 -21.66 -6.52 -2.00
N HIS A 116 -22.91 -6.48 -1.58
CA HIS A 116 -23.93 -5.58 -2.11
C HIS A 116 -23.42 -4.13 -2.24
N GLN A 117 -23.45 -3.60 -3.47
CA GLN A 117 -23.13 -2.21 -3.77
C GLN A 117 -21.69 -1.75 -3.50
N VAL A 118 -20.70 -2.67 -3.47
CA VAL A 118 -19.27 -2.35 -3.28
C VAL A 118 -18.76 -1.31 -4.28
N TRP A 119 -19.27 -1.31 -5.52
CA TRP A 119 -18.89 -0.33 -6.57
C TRP A 119 -19.15 1.13 -6.20
N ARG A 120 -20.07 1.39 -5.26
CA ARG A 120 -20.33 2.74 -4.76
C ARG A 120 -19.18 3.33 -3.98
N LEU A 121 -18.23 2.49 -3.53
CA LEU A 121 -17.01 2.92 -2.86
C LEU A 121 -15.92 3.35 -3.85
N ALA A 122 -16.09 3.13 -5.17
CA ALA A 122 -15.06 3.35 -6.19
C ALA A 122 -14.40 4.74 -6.11
N GLY A 123 -15.17 5.80 -6.02
CA GLY A 123 -14.65 7.17 -5.96
C GLY A 123 -13.85 7.43 -4.66
N TYR A 124 -14.27 6.87 -3.53
CA TYR A 124 -13.56 7.01 -2.25
C TYR A 124 -12.27 6.21 -2.25
N ILE A 125 -12.29 5.01 -2.85
CA ILE A 125 -11.08 4.19 -3.07
C ILE A 125 -10.13 4.96 -4.01
N GLY A 126 -10.62 5.52 -5.11
CA GLY A 126 -9.83 6.35 -6.00
C GLY A 126 -9.19 7.55 -5.30
N GLY A 127 -9.95 8.25 -4.44
CA GLY A 127 -9.44 9.36 -3.63
C GLY A 127 -8.33 8.94 -2.66
N TYR A 128 -8.49 7.77 -2.01
CA TYR A 128 -7.45 7.18 -1.17
C TYR A 128 -6.18 6.86 -1.97
N LEU A 129 -6.32 6.17 -3.11
CA LEU A 129 -5.21 5.81 -3.97
C LEU A 129 -4.48 7.05 -4.50
N LEU A 130 -5.23 8.08 -4.92
CA LEU A 130 -4.65 9.34 -5.37
C LEU A 130 -3.84 10.04 -4.27
N LEU A 131 -4.33 10.04 -3.04
CA LEU A 131 -3.61 10.59 -1.90
C LEU A 131 -2.27 9.86 -1.69
N PHE A 132 -2.28 8.53 -1.76
CA PHE A 132 -1.08 7.72 -1.57
C PHE A 132 -0.11 7.85 -2.75
N ALA A 133 -0.60 7.94 -3.98
CA ALA A 133 0.21 8.22 -5.16
C ALA A 133 0.94 9.57 -5.07
N ILE A 134 0.24 10.62 -4.62
CA ILE A 134 0.84 11.94 -4.39
C ILE A 134 1.88 11.86 -3.27
N LEU A 135 1.58 11.18 -2.18
CA LEU A 135 2.50 10.99 -1.06
C LEU A 135 3.77 10.25 -1.52
N ALA A 136 3.63 9.16 -2.26
CA ALA A 136 4.75 8.42 -2.83
C ALA A 136 5.61 9.30 -3.78
N ALA A 137 4.96 10.13 -4.61
CA ALA A 137 5.66 11.06 -5.50
C ALA A 137 6.46 12.11 -4.71
N ILE A 138 5.91 12.65 -3.62
CA ILE A 138 6.59 13.63 -2.75
C ILE A 138 7.83 12.98 -2.11
N PHE A 139 7.70 11.79 -1.53
CA PHE A 139 8.83 11.12 -0.89
C PHE A 139 9.92 10.75 -1.89
N ARG A 140 9.58 10.41 -3.12
CA ARG A 140 10.58 10.26 -4.19
C ARG A 140 11.36 11.54 -4.49
N LEU A 141 10.70 12.68 -4.45
CA LEU A 141 11.37 13.98 -4.67
C LEU A 141 12.32 14.36 -3.54
N ILE A 142 12.01 13.94 -2.30
CA ILE A 142 12.82 14.24 -1.11
C ILE A 142 14.08 13.36 -1.04
N GLY A 143 14.12 12.23 -1.75
CA GLY A 143 15.33 11.40 -1.81
C GLY A 143 15.09 9.95 -1.41
N ASP A 144 13.98 9.35 -1.83
CA ASP A 144 13.83 7.89 -1.80
C ASP A 144 14.82 7.28 -2.82
N ASN A 145 16.09 7.33 -2.41
CA ASN A 145 17.22 6.85 -3.21
C ASN A 145 17.11 5.36 -3.36
N ASP A 146 17.50 4.88 -4.51
CA ASP A 146 17.42 3.52 -5.06
C ASP A 146 17.04 2.43 -4.05
N PRO A 147 15.94 1.70 -4.34
CA PRO A 147 15.45 0.68 -3.42
C PRO A 147 16.55 -0.36 -3.19
N GLU A 148 17.07 -0.43 -1.97
CA GLU A 148 17.91 -1.56 -1.56
C GLU A 148 17.13 -2.84 -1.80
N THR A 149 17.52 -3.61 -2.79
CA THR A 149 16.97 -4.94 -3.02
C THR A 149 17.47 -5.87 -1.92
N VAL A 150 16.56 -6.68 -1.39
CA VAL A 150 16.93 -7.71 -0.42
C VAL A 150 17.69 -8.80 -1.17
N ASN A 151 19.00 -8.80 -1.06
CA ASN A 151 19.86 -9.84 -1.61
C ASN A 151 20.13 -10.92 -0.54
N GLY A 152 19.85 -12.17 -0.85
CA GLY A 152 20.13 -13.27 0.05
C GLY A 152 19.38 -14.57 -0.26
N PRO A 153 19.73 -15.70 0.36
CA PRO A 153 19.09 -17.00 0.13
C PRO A 153 17.60 -17.01 0.49
N ALA A 154 17.14 -16.11 1.37
CA ALA A 154 15.74 -15.93 1.71
C ALA A 154 14.89 -15.50 0.50
N LEU A 155 15.49 -14.88 -0.52
CA LEU A 155 14.82 -14.39 -1.73
C LEU A 155 14.09 -15.50 -2.50
N TYR A 156 14.61 -16.71 -2.46
CA TYR A 156 14.07 -17.88 -3.14
C TYR A 156 13.11 -18.70 -2.27
N SER A 157 12.90 -18.27 -1.03
CA SER A 157 12.00 -18.95 -0.09
C SER A 157 10.54 -18.69 -0.42
N GLY A 158 9.75 -19.74 -0.63
CA GLY A 158 8.30 -19.64 -0.77
C GLY A 158 7.63 -18.95 0.44
N TRP A 159 8.24 -19.02 1.63
CA TRP A 159 7.77 -18.37 2.84
C TRP A 159 7.84 -16.84 2.74
N LEU A 160 8.87 -16.29 2.09
CA LEU A 160 8.98 -14.85 1.83
C LEU A 160 7.82 -14.37 0.95
N TRP A 161 7.54 -15.06 -0.13
CA TRP A 161 6.44 -14.72 -1.04
C TRP A 161 5.07 -14.84 -0.37
N ALA A 162 4.87 -15.89 0.42
CA ALA A 162 3.65 -16.06 1.21
C ALA A 162 3.48 -14.93 2.23
N HIS A 163 4.57 -14.52 2.91
CA HIS A 163 4.56 -13.43 3.88
C HIS A 163 4.27 -12.07 3.23
N ILE A 164 4.95 -11.74 2.14
CA ILE A 164 4.71 -10.47 1.42
C ILE A 164 3.31 -10.44 0.84
N GLY A 165 2.88 -11.50 0.16
CA GLY A 165 1.55 -11.57 -0.45
C GLY A 165 0.43 -11.46 0.58
N SER A 166 0.51 -12.22 1.69
CA SER A 166 -0.49 -12.14 2.77
C SER A 166 -0.50 -10.76 3.44
N SER A 167 0.66 -10.13 3.62
CA SER A 167 0.76 -8.78 4.19
C SER A 167 0.08 -7.73 3.29
N LEU A 168 0.33 -7.77 1.98
CA LEU A 168 -0.30 -6.88 1.00
C LEU A 168 -1.82 -7.08 0.94
N ILE A 169 -2.28 -8.34 0.88
CA ILE A 169 -3.71 -8.66 0.85
C ILE A 169 -4.39 -8.21 2.15
N THR A 170 -3.77 -8.47 3.31
CA THR A 170 -4.29 -8.03 4.61
C THR A 170 -4.43 -6.51 4.65
N TYR A 171 -3.38 -5.79 4.26
CA TYR A 171 -3.38 -4.33 4.23
C TYR A 171 -4.48 -3.78 3.30
N ALA A 172 -4.64 -4.36 2.13
CA ALA A 172 -5.68 -3.97 1.19
C ALA A 172 -7.10 -4.23 1.74
N LEU A 173 -7.34 -5.39 2.37
CA LEU A 173 -8.64 -5.72 2.97
C LEU A 173 -8.98 -4.78 4.14
N VAL A 174 -8.01 -4.48 5.02
CA VAL A 174 -8.21 -3.54 6.13
C VAL A 174 -8.43 -2.12 5.61
N THR A 175 -7.78 -1.73 4.52
CA THR A 175 -8.02 -0.45 3.85
C THR A 175 -9.45 -0.36 3.29
N LEU A 176 -9.93 -1.42 2.62
CA LEU A 176 -11.32 -1.48 2.15
C LEU A 176 -12.33 -1.45 3.32
N ALA A 177 -11.99 -2.12 4.43
CA ALA A 177 -12.79 -2.05 5.66
C ALA A 177 -12.83 -0.62 6.25
N ALA A 178 -11.68 0.08 6.26
CA ALA A 178 -11.60 1.47 6.72
C ALA A 178 -12.44 2.42 5.86
N ILE A 179 -12.41 2.26 4.53
CA ILE A 179 -13.23 3.04 3.60
C ILE A 179 -14.72 2.74 3.81
N ALA A 180 -15.09 1.47 4.00
CA ALA A 180 -16.47 1.09 4.32
C ALA A 180 -16.92 1.65 5.69
N ALA A 181 -16.02 1.70 6.68
CA ALA A 181 -16.25 2.32 7.97
C ALA A 181 -16.50 3.83 7.86
N MET A 182 -15.75 4.52 7.03
CA MET A 182 -15.98 5.96 6.76
C MET A 182 -17.33 6.18 6.06
N ALA A 183 -17.68 5.32 5.09
CA ALA A 183 -18.99 5.35 4.43
C ALA A 183 -20.12 5.17 5.46
N TYR A 184 -19.96 4.22 6.40
CA TYR A 184 -20.90 3.99 7.49
C TYR A 184 -21.11 5.25 8.35
N VAL A 185 -20.03 5.93 8.76
CA VAL A 185 -20.13 7.17 9.57
C VAL A 185 -20.88 8.27 8.84
N VAL A 186 -20.58 8.48 7.55
CA VAL A 186 -21.24 9.50 6.73
C VAL A 186 -22.74 9.20 6.61
N GLN A 187 -23.13 7.94 6.41
CA GLN A 187 -24.52 7.53 6.36
C GLN A 187 -25.24 7.68 7.71
N GLU A 188 -24.60 7.23 8.80
CA GLU A 188 -25.15 7.38 10.16
C GLU A 188 -25.41 8.86 10.48
N TYR A 189 -24.47 9.74 10.14
CA TYR A 189 -24.59 11.17 10.37
C TYR A 189 -25.74 11.79 9.56
N ALA A 190 -25.87 11.42 8.29
CA ALA A 190 -26.95 11.89 7.43
C ALA A 190 -28.33 11.46 7.95
N LEU A 191 -28.44 10.21 8.43
CA LEU A 191 -29.68 9.69 9.03
C LEU A 191 -30.04 10.41 10.34
N LYS A 192 -29.06 10.61 11.23
CA LYS A 192 -29.29 11.33 12.52
C LYS A 192 -29.74 12.77 12.30
N LYS A 193 -29.17 13.45 11.31
CA LYS A 193 -29.59 14.83 10.98
C LYS A 193 -30.84 14.92 10.11
N ARG A 194 -31.40 13.80 9.65
CA ARG A 194 -32.53 13.75 8.71
C ARG A 194 -32.33 14.62 7.46
N LYS A 195 -31.08 14.88 7.09
CA LYS A 195 -30.69 15.67 5.93
C LYS A 195 -29.73 14.86 5.07
N PRO A 196 -30.24 14.12 4.05
CA PRO A 196 -29.37 13.39 3.14
C PRO A 196 -28.53 14.40 2.33
N THR A 197 -27.23 14.32 2.47
CA THR A 197 -26.28 15.13 1.69
C THR A 197 -26.07 14.52 0.31
N ARG A 198 -25.51 15.28 -0.63
CA ARG A 198 -25.11 14.73 -1.94
C ARG A 198 -24.15 13.55 -1.79
N TRP A 199 -23.26 13.60 -0.81
CA TRP A 199 -22.28 12.55 -0.51
C TRP A 199 -22.95 11.28 0.03
N SER A 200 -23.88 11.40 0.99
CA SER A 200 -24.54 10.24 1.56
C SER A 200 -25.40 9.47 0.56
N ARG A 201 -26.02 10.15 -0.41
CA ARG A 201 -26.82 9.50 -1.45
C ARG A 201 -26.02 8.61 -2.41
N ARG A 202 -24.72 8.88 -2.54
CA ARG A 202 -23.79 8.15 -3.42
C ARG A 202 -23.17 6.93 -2.76
N LEU A 203 -23.09 6.94 -1.44
CA LEU A 203 -22.55 5.86 -0.63
C LEU A 203 -23.49 4.65 -0.57
N PRO A 204 -22.98 3.45 -0.29
CA PRO A 204 -23.81 2.29 0.01
C PRO A 204 -24.73 2.57 1.21
N PRO A 205 -25.90 1.94 1.30
CA PRO A 205 -26.75 2.00 2.48
C PRO A 205 -25.99 1.62 3.76
N LEU A 206 -26.46 2.10 4.91
CA LEU A 206 -25.81 1.88 6.20
C LEU A 206 -25.55 0.39 6.47
N ARG A 207 -26.55 -0.45 6.22
CA ARG A 207 -26.47 -1.90 6.42
C ARG A 207 -25.41 -2.54 5.52
N ASP A 208 -25.34 -2.15 4.25
CA ASP A 208 -24.37 -2.69 3.29
C ASP A 208 -22.95 -2.26 3.67
N SER A 209 -22.79 -1.01 4.13
CA SER A 209 -21.50 -0.50 4.61
C SER A 209 -21.01 -1.27 5.85
N GLU A 210 -21.92 -1.59 6.78
CA GLU A 210 -21.61 -2.39 7.96
C GLU A 210 -21.25 -3.84 7.58
N TYR A 211 -22.00 -4.44 6.68
CA TYR A 211 -21.73 -5.78 6.19
C TYR A 211 -20.35 -5.87 5.49
N MET A 212 -20.04 -4.92 4.63
CA MET A 212 -18.73 -4.85 3.96
C MET A 212 -17.59 -4.66 4.95
N LEU A 213 -17.74 -3.74 5.91
CA LEU A 213 -16.76 -3.48 6.95
C LEU A 213 -16.39 -4.78 7.70
N VAL A 214 -17.40 -5.46 8.23
CA VAL A 214 -17.19 -6.69 9.02
C VAL A 214 -16.67 -7.84 8.15
N GLY A 215 -17.19 -7.97 6.93
CA GLY A 215 -16.75 -8.99 5.98
C GLY A 215 -15.26 -8.81 5.63
N PHE A 216 -14.82 -7.61 5.29
CA PHE A 216 -13.41 -7.34 4.98
C PHE A 216 -12.50 -7.56 6.19
N LEU A 217 -12.95 -7.22 7.40
CA LEU A 217 -12.17 -7.50 8.61
C LEU A 217 -12.04 -8.99 8.88
N LYS A 218 -13.10 -9.76 8.73
CA LYS A 218 -13.04 -11.23 8.91
C LYS A 218 -12.05 -11.86 7.91
N TRP A 219 -12.13 -11.49 6.64
CA TRP A 219 -11.19 -11.97 5.64
C TRP A 219 -9.75 -11.49 5.94
N SER A 220 -9.56 -10.24 6.37
CA SER A 220 -8.24 -9.74 6.73
C SER A 220 -7.64 -10.49 7.93
N ALA A 221 -8.45 -10.87 8.92
CA ALA A 221 -7.99 -11.65 10.06
C ALA A 221 -7.44 -13.04 9.63
N TRP A 222 -8.15 -13.74 8.76
CA TRP A 222 -7.69 -15.03 8.23
C TRP A 222 -6.39 -14.91 7.44
N VAL A 223 -6.31 -13.92 6.55
CA VAL A 223 -5.09 -13.71 5.77
C VAL A 223 -3.93 -13.27 6.66
N LEU A 224 -4.20 -12.47 7.70
CA LEU A 224 -3.19 -12.02 8.65
C LEU A 224 -2.61 -13.18 9.49
N ILE A 225 -3.44 -14.17 9.85
CA ILE A 225 -2.95 -15.40 10.49
C ILE A 225 -1.93 -16.09 9.59
N ILE A 226 -2.25 -16.25 8.30
CA ILE A 226 -1.31 -16.82 7.32
C ILE A 226 -0.03 -15.99 7.26
N GLY A 227 -0.15 -14.66 7.26
CA GLY A 227 0.97 -13.72 7.28
C GLY A 227 1.85 -13.86 8.52
N ILE A 228 1.26 -14.04 9.70
CA ILE A 228 2.00 -14.27 10.96
C ILE A 228 2.73 -15.60 10.91
N ILE A 229 2.05 -16.67 10.51
CA ILE A 229 2.66 -18.01 10.41
C ILE A 229 3.83 -18.00 9.41
N SER A 230 3.62 -17.44 8.22
CA SER A 230 4.68 -17.34 7.20
C SER A 230 5.86 -16.46 7.65
N GLY A 231 5.60 -15.41 8.43
CA GLY A 231 6.63 -14.56 9.02
C GLY A 231 7.50 -15.30 10.05
N PHE A 232 6.87 -16.12 10.90
CA PHE A 232 7.61 -16.99 11.83
C PHE A 232 8.43 -18.07 11.09
N ALA A 233 7.84 -18.69 10.07
CA ALA A 233 8.52 -19.68 9.25
C ALA A 233 9.73 -19.06 8.52
N LEU A 234 9.61 -17.84 8.02
CA LEU A 234 10.70 -17.11 7.38
C LEU A 234 11.85 -16.84 8.37
N ARG A 235 11.54 -16.35 9.58
CA ARG A 235 12.56 -16.12 10.63
C ARG A 235 13.29 -17.41 11.00
N TYR A 236 12.57 -18.53 11.09
CA TYR A 236 13.16 -19.84 11.37
C TYR A 236 14.13 -20.26 10.25
N VAL A 237 13.75 -20.09 8.99
CA VAL A 237 14.61 -20.40 7.82
C VAL A 237 15.84 -19.48 7.76
N GLU A 238 15.71 -18.22 8.17
CA GLU A 238 16.82 -17.27 8.25
C GLU A 238 17.74 -17.51 9.46
N GLY A 239 17.45 -18.47 10.32
CA GLY A 239 18.22 -18.76 11.53
C GLY A 239 18.16 -17.65 12.60
N ARG A 240 17.15 -16.78 12.53
CA ARG A 240 16.93 -15.69 13.50
C ARG A 240 16.21 -16.21 14.74
N SER A 241 16.48 -15.59 15.88
CA SER A 241 15.77 -15.89 17.12
C SER A 241 14.27 -15.58 16.96
N LEU A 242 13.43 -16.55 17.33
CA LEU A 242 11.98 -16.40 17.32
C LEU A 242 11.47 -15.49 18.46
N TRP A 243 12.31 -15.25 19.47
CA TRP A 243 11.96 -14.49 20.68
C TRP A 243 12.35 -13.00 20.59
N GLU A 244 13.10 -12.60 19.58
CA GLU A 244 13.38 -11.18 19.34
C GLU A 244 12.15 -10.51 18.75
N ILE A 245 11.36 -9.85 19.61
CA ILE A 245 10.15 -9.14 19.22
C ILE A 245 10.56 -7.77 18.66
N ASP A 246 10.58 -7.65 17.34
CA ASP A 246 10.76 -6.37 16.65
C ASP A 246 9.51 -5.50 16.79
N HIS A 247 9.69 -4.18 16.77
CA HIS A 247 8.56 -3.22 16.77
C HIS A 247 7.55 -3.47 15.65
N LYS A 248 7.99 -3.96 14.48
CA LYS A 248 7.11 -4.37 13.37
C LYS A 248 6.17 -5.51 13.77
N MET A 249 6.74 -6.53 14.42
CA MET A 249 5.99 -7.68 14.89
C MET A 249 4.99 -7.27 15.96
N LEU A 250 5.41 -6.40 16.90
CA LEU A 250 4.53 -5.88 17.95
C LEU A 250 3.34 -5.13 17.36
N LEU A 251 3.57 -4.21 16.42
CA LEU A 251 2.50 -3.46 15.75
C LEU A 251 1.54 -4.37 14.98
N THR A 252 2.06 -5.41 14.31
CA THR A 252 1.25 -6.39 13.58
C THR A 252 0.37 -7.20 14.54
N LEU A 253 0.93 -7.67 15.68
CA LEU A 253 0.19 -8.40 16.70
C LEU A 253 -0.87 -7.53 17.39
N LEU A 254 -0.56 -6.27 17.68
CA LEU A 254 -1.54 -5.31 18.21
C LEU A 254 -2.66 -5.04 17.20
N GLY A 255 -2.33 -4.89 15.92
CA GLY A 255 -3.32 -4.77 14.84
C GLY A 255 -4.21 -6.00 14.75
N PHE A 256 -3.63 -7.20 14.82
CA PHE A 256 -4.38 -8.46 14.84
C PHE A 256 -5.30 -8.58 16.05
N ALA A 257 -4.78 -8.30 17.25
CA ALA A 257 -5.58 -8.30 18.48
C ALA A 257 -6.75 -7.31 18.38
N THR A 258 -6.51 -6.10 17.85
CA THR A 258 -7.56 -5.09 17.63
C THR A 258 -8.65 -5.61 16.70
N ILE A 259 -8.29 -6.28 15.60
CA ILE A 259 -9.24 -6.87 14.64
C ILE A 259 -10.04 -7.99 15.31
N CYS A 260 -9.38 -8.89 16.05
CA CYS A 260 -10.04 -10.00 16.75
C CYS A 260 -11.01 -9.49 17.82
N ILE A 261 -10.60 -8.51 18.62
CA ILE A 261 -11.43 -7.88 19.64
C ILE A 261 -12.67 -7.26 18.99
N LEU A 262 -12.51 -6.56 17.87
CA LEU A 262 -13.63 -5.95 17.18
C LEU A 262 -14.61 -6.99 16.63
N ILE A 263 -14.12 -8.05 16.00
CA ILE A 263 -14.97 -9.14 15.48
C ILE A 263 -15.72 -9.81 16.64
N PHE A 264 -15.03 -10.10 17.74
CA PHE A 264 -15.63 -10.72 18.92
C PHE A 264 -16.73 -9.85 19.54
N ILE A 265 -16.45 -8.54 19.72
CA ILE A 265 -17.42 -7.60 20.26
C ILE A 265 -18.62 -7.45 19.32
N HIS A 266 -18.38 -7.41 18.00
CA HIS A 266 -19.44 -7.29 17.01
C HIS A 266 -20.37 -8.54 17.01
N GLU A 267 -19.82 -9.73 17.22
CA GLU A 267 -20.61 -10.97 17.27
C GLU A 267 -21.36 -11.19 18.60
N ARG A 268 -20.77 -10.74 19.71
CA ARG A 268 -21.32 -10.95 21.06
C ARG A 268 -22.24 -9.82 21.55
N SER A 269 -22.07 -8.63 21.08
CA SER A 269 -22.81 -7.47 21.54
C SER A 269 -23.43 -6.67 20.39
N THR A 270 -24.51 -5.94 20.73
CA THR A 270 -25.13 -4.95 19.85
C THR A 270 -24.27 -3.67 19.68
N LEU A 271 -22.96 -3.74 19.95
CA LEU A 271 -22.05 -2.61 19.73
C LEU A 271 -21.92 -2.36 18.24
N ARG A 272 -22.88 -1.58 17.71
CA ARG A 272 -22.96 -1.10 16.35
C ARG A 272 -22.52 0.37 16.30
N GLY A 273 -22.00 0.80 15.17
CA GLY A 273 -21.81 2.21 14.93
C GLY A 273 -20.40 2.73 15.22
N ARG A 274 -20.30 3.89 15.82
CA ARG A 274 -19.05 4.66 15.95
C ARG A 274 -17.90 3.95 16.66
N MET A 275 -18.19 3.05 17.59
CA MET A 275 -17.15 2.27 18.25
C MET A 275 -16.47 1.31 17.29
N ALA A 276 -17.24 0.56 16.49
CA ALA A 276 -16.68 -0.33 15.47
C ALA A 276 -15.75 0.43 14.51
N VAL A 277 -16.18 1.61 14.07
CA VAL A 277 -15.37 2.47 13.19
C VAL A 277 -14.03 2.88 13.83
N ARG A 278 -14.03 3.27 15.11
CA ARG A 278 -12.79 3.64 15.82
C ARG A 278 -11.79 2.49 15.88
N PHE A 279 -12.26 1.27 16.15
CA PHE A 279 -11.42 0.09 16.17
C PHE A 279 -10.87 -0.25 14.77
N VAL A 280 -11.71 -0.14 13.72
CA VAL A 280 -11.26 -0.37 12.34
C VAL A 280 -10.19 0.64 11.92
N LEU A 281 -10.43 1.92 12.18
CA LEU A 281 -9.46 2.96 11.86
C LEU A 281 -8.19 2.80 12.71
N GLY A 282 -8.30 2.37 13.97
CA GLY A 282 -7.16 2.03 14.81
C GLY A 282 -6.34 0.87 14.25
N ALA A 283 -6.99 -0.23 13.86
CA ALA A 283 -6.33 -1.38 13.23
C ALA A 283 -5.67 -0.98 11.89
N TRP A 284 -6.35 -0.19 11.06
CA TRP A 284 -5.78 0.34 9.82
C TRP A 284 -4.56 1.21 10.08
N LEU A 285 -4.61 2.09 11.08
CA LEU A 285 -3.48 2.95 11.46
C LEU A 285 -2.29 2.11 11.95
N LEU A 286 -2.52 1.12 12.83
CA LEU A 286 -1.47 0.22 13.33
C LEU A 286 -0.79 -0.55 12.19
N LEU A 287 -1.57 -1.09 11.25
CA LEU A 287 -1.02 -1.79 10.09
C LEU A 287 -0.31 -0.84 9.10
N THR A 288 -0.80 0.39 8.95
CA THR A 288 -0.12 1.42 8.15
C THR A 288 1.22 1.80 8.78
N LEU A 289 1.29 1.90 10.10
CA LEU A 289 2.56 2.11 10.80
C LEU A 289 3.49 0.89 10.69
N ALA A 290 2.94 -0.32 10.77
CA ALA A 290 3.73 -1.55 10.70
C ALA A 290 4.31 -1.81 9.31
N PHE A 291 3.60 -1.50 8.23
CA PHE A 291 4.00 -1.83 6.87
C PHE A 291 4.69 -0.65 6.14
N PRO A 292 4.02 0.41 5.69
CA PRO A 292 4.71 1.55 5.08
C PRO A 292 5.40 2.46 6.11
N GLY A 293 4.83 2.64 7.30
CA GLY A 293 5.35 3.58 8.30
C GLY A 293 6.74 3.20 8.81
N VAL A 294 7.02 1.93 9.04
CA VAL A 294 8.36 1.50 9.45
C VAL A 294 9.40 1.76 8.36
N ARG A 295 9.03 1.59 7.09
CA ARG A 295 9.93 1.90 5.97
C ARG A 295 10.25 3.39 5.89
N LEU A 296 9.27 4.24 6.22
CA LEU A 296 9.48 5.68 6.33
C LEU A 296 10.45 6.01 7.46
N VAL A 297 10.26 5.45 8.65
CA VAL A 297 11.12 5.72 9.80
C VAL A 297 12.54 5.22 9.56
N THR A 298 12.70 3.99 9.06
CA THR A 298 14.03 3.41 8.82
C THR A 298 14.77 4.08 7.67
N GLY A 299 14.07 4.55 6.64
CA GLY A 299 14.71 5.18 5.48
C GLY A 299 15.02 6.68 5.63
N TYR A 300 14.29 7.40 6.50
CA TYR A 300 14.42 8.87 6.60
C TYR A 300 14.80 9.39 7.98
N ILE A 301 14.62 8.61 9.04
CA ILE A 301 14.87 9.07 10.42
C ILE A 301 16.12 8.39 10.99
N VAL A 302 16.34 7.12 10.67
CA VAL A 302 17.44 6.31 11.22
C VAL A 302 18.60 6.14 10.23
N GLY A 303 18.33 6.24 8.89
CA GLY A 303 19.36 6.27 7.84
C GLY A 303 19.87 7.67 7.65
#